data_3287b882a9baef0811f547a3cdda3cf3
#
_entry.id   3287b882a9baef0811f547a3cdda3cf3
#
_cell.length_a   1.000
_cell.length_b   1.000
_cell.length_c   1.000
_cell.angle_alpha   90.00
_cell.angle_beta   90.00
_cell.angle_gamma   90.00
#
_symmetry.space_group_name_H-M   'P 1'
#
loop_
_entity.id
_entity.type
_entity.pdbx_description
1 polymer ?
#
loop_
_entity_poly.entity_id
_entity_poly.type
_entity_poly.pdbx_seq_one_letter_code
_entity_poly.pdbx_strand_id
1 'polypeptide(L)'
;MYKRQDKDIALDRSMIPLGSCTMKLNATTEMVPITWPEFSNIHPFAPKDQVEGYVEMIAELERMLCHCTGYAAVSLQPNAGSQGEYAGLLAIRAYHRSRGNIERDICLIPSSAHGTNPASATMCGMKVIVVNCDSSGNIDIADLREKTARYRKSLAAIMVTYPSTHGVFEDGIKEVCEIVHNAGGQVYVDGANLNAMVGLCQPGRFGADVSHLNLHKTFCIPHGGGGPGVG
;
A
#
# COMPACT_ATOMS: atom_id res chain seq x y z
N MET A 1 31.34 17.26 24.09
CA MET A 1 30.41 16.14 23.93
C MET A 1 29.12 16.57 23.18
N TYR A 2 28.49 17.66 23.57
CA TYR A 2 27.24 18.18 22.95
C TYR A 2 27.36 18.52 21.44
N LYS A 3 28.50 19.02 20.97
CA LYS A 3 28.68 19.37 19.56
C LYS A 3 28.66 18.23 18.55
N ARG A 4 28.77 16.96 18.98
CA ARG A 4 28.66 15.81 18.09
C ARG A 4 27.18 15.36 17.95
N GLN A 5 26.41 15.45 19.02
CA GLN A 5 24.97 15.13 18.99
C GLN A 5 24.17 16.10 18.12
N ASP A 6 24.61 17.39 18.05
CA ASP A 6 23.97 18.38 17.18
C ASP A 6 24.21 18.12 15.67
N LYS A 7 25.10 17.18 15.33
CA LYS A 7 25.34 16.76 13.94
C LYS A 7 24.51 15.56 13.53
N ASP A 8 23.87 14.90 14.50
CA ASP A 8 22.96 13.79 14.21
C ASP A 8 21.65 14.32 13.64
N ILE A 9 21.10 13.58 12.70
CA ILE A 9 19.81 13.90 12.10
C ILE A 9 18.73 13.72 13.16
N ALA A 10 17.99 14.79 13.44
CA ALA A 10 16.81 14.74 14.32
C ALA A 10 15.66 15.53 13.69
N LEU A 11 14.44 15.01 13.81
CA LEU A 11 13.24 15.56 13.17
C LEU A 11 12.87 16.96 13.64
N ASP A 12 13.37 17.38 14.81
CA ASP A 12 13.14 18.70 15.39
C ASP A 12 14.10 19.79 14.84
N ARG A 13 15.17 19.39 14.10
CA ARG A 13 16.21 20.31 13.65
C ARG A 13 16.73 20.04 12.24
N SER A 14 16.33 18.95 11.60
CA SER A 14 16.86 18.54 10.30
C SER A 14 15.75 18.03 9.40
N MET A 15 15.83 18.37 8.11
CA MET A 15 14.99 17.74 7.10
C MET A 15 15.55 16.37 6.76
N ILE A 16 14.68 15.35 6.76
CA ILE A 16 15.09 14.00 6.39
C ILE A 16 15.14 13.85 4.87
N PRO A 17 16.22 13.24 4.33
CA PRO A 17 16.46 13.18 2.88
C PRO A 17 15.43 12.35 2.10
N LEU A 18 14.74 11.42 2.76
CA LEU A 18 13.76 10.51 2.14
C LEU A 18 12.38 10.69 2.77
N GLY A 19 11.38 11.04 1.94
CA GLY A 19 10.05 11.41 2.40
C GLY A 19 9.22 10.28 2.98
N SER A 20 9.02 9.19 2.24
CA SER A 20 8.05 8.14 2.63
C SER A 20 8.55 7.21 3.73
N CYS A 21 9.85 6.99 3.83
CA CYS A 21 10.47 6.18 4.90
C CYS A 21 10.81 7.01 6.13
N THR A 22 10.37 8.25 6.20
CA THR A 22 10.57 9.10 7.36
C THR A 22 9.88 8.49 8.55
N MET A 23 10.66 8.17 9.54
CA MET A 23 10.10 7.83 10.85
C MET A 23 9.38 9.06 11.39
N LYS A 24 8.09 8.93 11.61
CA LYS A 24 7.31 9.98 12.26
C LYS A 24 7.83 10.16 13.69
N LEU A 25 7.57 11.32 14.27
CA LEU A 25 7.77 11.51 15.71
C LEU A 25 6.76 10.65 16.45
N ASN A 26 7.16 9.45 16.80
CA ASN A 26 6.33 8.52 17.54
C ASN A 26 6.46 8.81 19.03
N ALA A 27 5.33 8.87 19.75
CA ALA A 27 5.37 9.00 21.20
C ALA A 27 5.96 7.73 21.83
N THR A 28 6.94 7.90 22.72
CA THR A 28 7.56 6.78 23.43
C THR A 28 6.51 5.92 24.15
N THR A 29 5.47 6.55 24.69
CA THR A 29 4.37 5.88 25.37
C THR A 29 3.62 4.90 24.49
N GLU A 30 3.48 5.17 23.19
CA GLU A 30 2.84 4.25 22.24
C GLU A 30 3.67 2.98 22.00
N MET A 31 4.99 3.08 22.20
CA MET A 31 5.90 1.95 22.01
C MET A 31 6.18 1.15 23.29
N VAL A 32 5.90 1.71 24.47
CA VAL A 32 6.16 1.06 25.76
C VAL A 32 5.57 -0.36 25.85
N PRO A 33 4.32 -0.62 25.40
CA PRO A 33 3.72 -1.96 25.52
C PRO A 33 4.53 -3.08 24.87
N ILE A 34 5.28 -2.81 23.79
CA ILE A 34 6.09 -3.85 23.13
C ILE A 34 7.24 -4.37 24.00
N THR A 35 7.62 -3.63 25.03
CA THR A 35 8.68 -4.02 25.98
C THR A 35 8.15 -4.88 27.13
N TRP A 36 6.86 -5.01 27.28
CA TRP A 36 6.26 -5.83 28.33
C TRP A 36 6.48 -7.31 28.04
N PRO A 37 6.85 -8.12 29.05
CA PRO A 37 7.15 -9.54 28.87
C PRO A 37 5.99 -10.31 28.25
N GLU A 38 4.75 -9.92 28.53
CA GLU A 38 3.53 -10.51 27.99
C GLU A 38 3.44 -10.40 26.47
N PHE A 39 4.09 -9.38 25.86
CA PHE A 39 4.19 -9.21 24.42
C PHE A 39 5.54 -9.69 23.88
N SER A 40 6.65 -9.36 24.55
CA SER A 40 7.99 -9.59 23.99
C SER A 40 8.47 -11.04 24.12
N ASN A 41 7.94 -11.83 25.07
CA ASN A 41 8.43 -13.18 25.37
C ASN A 41 7.58 -14.31 24.77
N ILE A 42 6.59 -13.99 23.96
CA ILE A 42 5.76 -14.98 23.28
C ILE A 42 6.51 -15.55 22.05
N HIS A 43 6.57 -16.87 21.96
CA HIS A 43 7.14 -17.52 20.79
C HIS A 43 6.17 -17.43 19.60
N PRO A 44 6.65 -17.14 18.36
CA PRO A 44 5.79 -17.01 17.17
C PRO A 44 4.92 -18.24 16.86
N PHE A 45 5.35 -19.43 17.29
CA PHE A 45 4.63 -20.69 17.13
C PHE A 45 4.05 -21.22 18.45
N ALA A 46 3.74 -20.34 19.40
CA ALA A 46 3.01 -20.72 20.59
C ALA A 46 1.64 -21.33 20.23
N PRO A 47 1.14 -22.31 21.00
CA PRO A 47 -0.21 -22.85 20.80
C PRO A 47 -1.28 -21.76 20.83
N LYS A 48 -2.34 -21.92 20.03
CA LYS A 48 -3.37 -20.88 19.87
C LYS A 48 -4.09 -20.52 21.16
N ASP A 49 -4.30 -21.48 22.03
CA ASP A 49 -4.90 -21.29 23.35
C ASP A 49 -4.04 -20.49 24.34
N GLN A 50 -2.75 -20.30 24.01
CA GLN A 50 -1.82 -19.48 24.81
C GLN A 50 -1.64 -18.06 24.23
N VAL A 51 -2.25 -17.75 23.10
CA VAL A 51 -2.09 -16.48 22.39
C VAL A 51 -3.44 -15.83 22.01
N GLU A 52 -4.50 -16.15 22.73
CA GLU A 52 -5.84 -15.63 22.44
C GLU A 52 -5.88 -14.10 22.39
N GLY A 53 -5.18 -13.42 23.30
CA GLY A 53 -5.09 -11.96 23.29
C GLY A 53 -4.42 -11.39 22.04
N TYR A 54 -3.42 -12.08 21.48
CA TYR A 54 -2.83 -11.69 20.18
C TYR A 54 -3.81 -11.87 19.02
N VAL A 55 -4.57 -12.97 19.03
CA VAL A 55 -5.59 -13.23 18.01
C VAL A 55 -6.67 -12.15 18.03
N GLU A 56 -7.15 -11.79 19.23
CA GLU A 56 -8.13 -10.72 19.41
C GLU A 56 -7.60 -9.36 18.94
N MET A 57 -6.38 -9.00 19.36
CA MET A 57 -5.72 -7.74 18.98
C MET A 57 -5.55 -7.64 17.46
N ILE A 58 -5.10 -8.71 16.79
CA ILE A 58 -4.93 -8.75 15.34
C ILE A 58 -6.29 -8.57 14.65
N ALA A 59 -7.30 -9.34 15.06
CA ALA A 59 -8.64 -9.25 14.47
C ALA A 59 -9.27 -7.87 14.66
N GLU A 60 -9.05 -7.23 15.81
CA GLU A 60 -9.53 -5.89 16.06
C GLU A 60 -8.81 -4.85 15.17
N LEU A 61 -7.49 -4.97 15.02
CA LEU A 61 -6.72 -4.09 14.13
C LEU A 61 -7.15 -4.24 12.67
N GLU A 62 -7.34 -5.48 12.18
CA GLU A 62 -7.87 -5.73 10.83
C GLU A 62 -9.24 -5.06 10.63
N ARG A 63 -10.13 -5.15 11.62
CA ARG A 63 -11.43 -4.49 11.59
C ARG A 63 -11.31 -2.96 11.56
N MET A 64 -10.43 -2.38 12.37
CA MET A 64 -10.17 -0.93 12.37
C MET A 64 -9.63 -0.46 11.01
N LEU A 65 -8.72 -1.21 10.41
CA LEU A 65 -8.18 -0.91 9.08
C LEU A 65 -9.25 -1.02 7.98
N CYS A 66 -10.15 -1.99 8.05
CA CYS A 66 -11.32 -2.04 7.17
C CYS A 66 -12.17 -0.77 7.28
N HIS A 67 -12.40 -0.27 8.50
CA HIS A 67 -13.13 0.98 8.70
C HIS A 67 -12.40 2.21 8.14
N CYS A 68 -11.08 2.25 8.28
CA CYS A 68 -10.28 3.38 7.76
C CYS A 68 -10.23 3.39 6.23
N THR A 69 -10.22 2.23 5.59
CA THR A 69 -9.96 2.09 4.16
C THR A 69 -11.20 1.84 3.32
N GLY A 70 -12.28 1.36 3.94
CA GLY A 70 -13.52 0.97 3.25
C GLY A 70 -13.44 -0.38 2.54
N TYR A 71 -12.37 -1.17 2.75
CA TYR A 71 -12.27 -2.54 2.24
C TYR A 71 -13.09 -3.52 3.08
N ALA A 72 -13.44 -4.64 2.46
CA ALA A 72 -14.22 -5.71 3.10
C ALA A 72 -13.36 -6.56 4.06
N ALA A 73 -12.07 -6.67 3.80
CA ALA A 73 -11.14 -7.44 4.60
C ALA A 73 -9.71 -6.86 4.52
N VAL A 74 -8.93 -7.12 5.56
CA VAL A 74 -7.51 -6.77 5.64
C VAL A 74 -6.74 -7.99 6.14
N SER A 75 -5.48 -8.11 5.77
CA SER A 75 -4.56 -9.12 6.31
C SER A 75 -3.27 -8.45 6.77
N LEU A 76 -2.80 -8.81 7.95
CA LEU A 76 -1.54 -8.32 8.53
C LEU A 76 -0.35 -9.25 8.27
N GLN A 77 -0.48 -10.19 7.32
CA GLN A 77 0.58 -11.16 7.02
C GLN A 77 1.81 -10.59 6.30
N PRO A 78 1.69 -9.64 5.34
CA PRO A 78 2.86 -9.08 4.68
C PRO A 78 3.76 -8.32 5.66
N ASN A 79 5.09 -8.54 5.56
CA ASN A 79 6.08 -7.93 6.45
C ASN A 79 6.62 -6.58 5.95
N ALA A 80 6.25 -6.20 4.74
CA ALA A 80 6.73 -4.97 4.10
C ALA A 80 5.78 -4.56 2.98
N GLY A 81 5.82 -3.28 2.58
CA GLY A 81 5.02 -2.78 1.46
C GLY A 81 5.22 -3.56 0.16
N SER A 82 6.46 -3.92 -0.17
CA SER A 82 6.75 -4.72 -1.37
C SER A 82 6.17 -6.13 -1.31
N GLN A 83 6.08 -6.73 -0.13
CA GLN A 83 5.39 -8.01 0.07
C GLN A 83 3.88 -7.86 -0.02
N GLY A 84 3.34 -6.74 0.48
CA GLY A 84 1.94 -6.38 0.30
C GLY A 84 1.59 -6.14 -1.17
N GLU A 85 2.47 -5.44 -1.92
CA GLU A 85 2.33 -5.29 -3.37
C GLU A 85 2.23 -6.65 -4.07
N TYR A 86 3.18 -7.53 -3.78
CA TYR A 86 3.22 -8.87 -4.37
C TYR A 86 1.97 -9.69 -4.01
N ALA A 87 1.59 -9.71 -2.74
CA ALA A 87 0.41 -10.44 -2.25
C ALA A 87 -0.88 -9.94 -2.91
N GLY A 88 -1.08 -8.61 -2.99
CA GLY A 88 -2.26 -8.02 -3.60
C GLY A 88 -2.35 -8.28 -5.11
N LEU A 89 -1.24 -8.21 -5.83
CA LEU A 89 -1.21 -8.55 -7.26
C LEU A 89 -1.43 -10.04 -7.50
N LEU A 90 -0.93 -10.92 -6.63
CA LEU A 90 -1.24 -12.35 -6.68
C LEU A 90 -2.73 -12.62 -6.44
N ALA A 91 -3.36 -11.87 -5.52
CA ALA A 91 -4.80 -11.96 -5.29
C ALA A 91 -5.59 -11.57 -6.55
N ILE A 92 -5.20 -10.49 -7.24
CA ILE A 92 -5.79 -10.10 -8.53
C ILE A 92 -5.62 -11.19 -9.59
N ARG A 93 -4.44 -11.79 -9.70
CA ARG A 93 -4.22 -12.92 -10.63
C ARG A 93 -5.08 -14.13 -10.28
N ALA A 94 -5.18 -14.47 -9.01
CA ALA A 94 -6.03 -15.56 -8.55
C ALA A 94 -7.51 -15.29 -8.87
N TYR A 95 -7.97 -14.04 -8.66
CA TYR A 95 -9.31 -13.60 -9.05
C TYR A 95 -9.59 -13.83 -10.53
N HIS A 96 -8.71 -13.37 -11.43
CA HIS A 96 -8.90 -13.57 -12.87
C HIS A 96 -8.89 -15.06 -13.25
N ARG A 97 -7.97 -15.84 -12.69
CA ARG A 97 -7.88 -17.29 -12.95
C ARG A 97 -9.13 -18.05 -12.50
N SER A 98 -9.67 -17.71 -11.33
CA SER A 98 -10.89 -18.34 -10.80
C SER A 98 -12.12 -18.10 -11.68
N ARG A 99 -12.07 -17.06 -12.53
CA ARG A 99 -13.11 -16.71 -13.49
C ARG A 99 -12.83 -17.20 -14.92
N GLY A 100 -11.75 -17.98 -15.10
CA GLY A 100 -11.33 -18.51 -16.40
C GLY A 100 -10.60 -17.48 -17.29
N ASN A 101 -10.29 -16.30 -16.79
CA ASN A 101 -9.63 -15.21 -17.52
C ASN A 101 -8.09 -15.31 -17.41
N ILE A 102 -7.51 -16.42 -17.85
CA ILE A 102 -6.08 -16.72 -17.69
C ILE A 102 -5.18 -15.82 -18.56
N GLU A 103 -5.72 -15.22 -19.61
CA GLU A 103 -5.04 -14.34 -20.55
C GLU A 103 -4.83 -12.93 -20.01
N ARG A 104 -5.44 -12.57 -18.89
CA ARG A 104 -5.28 -11.25 -18.27
C ARG A 104 -3.94 -11.15 -17.55
N ASP A 105 -2.94 -10.59 -18.23
CA ASP A 105 -1.56 -10.47 -17.76
C ASP A 105 -0.98 -9.05 -17.90
N ILE A 106 -1.76 -8.07 -18.35
CA ILE A 106 -1.33 -6.67 -18.47
C ILE A 106 -1.62 -5.90 -17.18
N CYS A 107 -0.61 -5.22 -16.65
CA CYS A 107 -0.74 -4.24 -15.58
C CYS A 107 -0.41 -2.84 -16.11
N LEU A 108 -1.38 -1.94 -16.07
CA LEU A 108 -1.16 -0.53 -16.38
C LEU A 108 -0.53 0.15 -15.16
N ILE A 109 0.48 0.98 -15.38
CA ILE A 109 1.17 1.69 -14.30
C ILE A 109 1.43 3.14 -14.74
N PRO A 110 0.89 4.14 -14.03
CA PRO A 110 1.18 5.55 -14.31
C PRO A 110 2.67 5.86 -14.19
N SER A 111 3.16 6.77 -15.01
CA SER A 111 4.58 7.21 -14.98
C SER A 111 4.97 7.87 -13.65
N SER A 112 4.00 8.29 -12.85
CA SER A 112 4.18 8.81 -11.48
C SER A 112 4.31 7.72 -10.41
N ALA A 113 4.22 6.43 -10.76
CA ALA A 113 4.24 5.35 -9.78
C ALA A 113 5.63 5.18 -9.15
N HIS A 114 5.64 4.63 -7.93
CA HIS A 114 6.89 4.24 -7.28
C HIS A 114 7.59 3.12 -8.06
N GLY A 115 8.93 3.13 -8.09
CA GLY A 115 9.73 2.16 -8.85
C GLY A 115 9.52 0.69 -8.46
N THR A 116 9.01 0.40 -7.25
CA THR A 116 8.67 -0.96 -6.82
C THR A 116 7.43 -1.52 -7.51
N ASN A 117 6.51 -0.66 -7.94
CA ASN A 117 5.25 -1.10 -8.55
C ASN A 117 5.48 -1.93 -9.82
N PRO A 118 6.25 -1.47 -10.84
CA PRO A 118 6.55 -2.29 -12.01
C PRO A 118 7.34 -3.56 -11.67
N ALA A 119 8.23 -3.52 -10.67
CA ALA A 119 8.98 -4.68 -10.24
C ALA A 119 8.04 -5.75 -9.65
N SER A 120 7.12 -5.38 -8.76
CA SER A 120 6.14 -6.29 -8.16
C SER A 120 5.20 -6.88 -9.21
N ALA A 121 4.73 -6.07 -10.17
CA ALA A 121 3.92 -6.55 -11.29
C ALA A 121 4.65 -7.60 -12.14
N THR A 122 5.93 -7.33 -12.47
CA THR A 122 6.76 -8.28 -13.22
C THR A 122 7.01 -9.57 -12.44
N MET A 123 7.27 -9.49 -11.14
CA MET A 123 7.42 -10.67 -10.27
C MET A 123 6.15 -11.52 -10.23
N CYS A 124 4.98 -10.91 -10.33
CA CYS A 124 3.70 -11.60 -10.46
C CYS A 124 3.48 -12.19 -11.86
N GLY A 125 4.41 -12.03 -12.80
CA GLY A 125 4.29 -12.47 -14.19
C GLY A 125 3.31 -11.62 -15.00
N MET A 126 3.10 -10.37 -14.63
CA MET A 126 2.35 -9.40 -15.44
C MET A 126 3.29 -8.62 -16.34
N LYS A 127 2.79 -8.19 -17.48
CA LYS A 127 3.46 -7.28 -18.41
C LYS A 127 3.07 -5.85 -18.09
N VAL A 128 4.06 -5.01 -17.85
CA VAL A 128 3.85 -3.61 -17.48
C VAL A 128 3.68 -2.75 -18.72
N ILE A 129 2.61 -1.96 -18.76
CA ILE A 129 2.37 -0.92 -19.76
C ILE A 129 2.25 0.41 -19.01
N VAL A 130 3.12 1.35 -19.35
CA VAL A 130 3.13 2.67 -18.72
C VAL A 130 1.98 3.51 -19.24
N VAL A 131 1.27 4.21 -18.35
CA VAL A 131 0.29 5.25 -18.65
C VAL A 131 0.94 6.60 -18.37
N ASN A 132 0.83 7.55 -19.28
CA ASN A 132 1.40 8.87 -19.11
C ASN A 132 0.65 9.67 -18.05
N CYS A 133 1.35 10.65 -17.47
CA CYS A 133 0.73 11.71 -16.69
C CYS A 133 0.68 13.00 -17.51
N ASP A 134 -0.31 13.85 -17.21
CA ASP A 134 -0.43 15.18 -17.79
C ASP A 134 0.59 16.17 -17.16
N SER A 135 0.58 17.41 -17.62
CA SER A 135 1.48 18.47 -17.14
C SER A 135 1.22 18.87 -15.69
N SER A 136 0.09 18.51 -15.13
CA SER A 136 -0.29 18.74 -13.73
C SER A 136 0.06 17.57 -12.81
N GLY A 137 0.55 16.47 -13.39
CA GLY A 137 0.93 15.25 -12.67
C GLY A 137 -0.22 14.26 -12.43
N ASN A 138 -1.41 14.52 -12.99
CA ASN A 138 -2.52 13.57 -12.99
C ASN A 138 -2.35 12.51 -14.07
N ILE A 139 -3.05 11.39 -13.94
CA ILE A 139 -3.09 10.35 -14.97
C ILE A 139 -3.74 10.93 -16.24
N ASP A 140 -3.08 10.81 -17.37
CA ASP A 140 -3.66 11.19 -18.68
C ASP A 140 -4.81 10.25 -19.03
N ILE A 141 -6.03 10.76 -18.89
CA ILE A 141 -7.26 9.99 -19.13
C ILE A 141 -7.39 9.55 -20.59
N ALA A 142 -6.90 10.35 -21.54
CA ALA A 142 -6.95 9.98 -22.96
C ALA A 142 -6.03 8.78 -23.23
N ASP A 143 -4.80 8.83 -22.74
CA ASP A 143 -3.84 7.73 -22.83
C ASP A 143 -4.33 6.47 -22.10
N LEU A 144 -4.94 6.64 -20.92
CA LEU A 144 -5.56 5.54 -20.18
C LEU A 144 -6.67 4.87 -20.98
N ARG A 145 -7.58 5.64 -21.58
CA ARG A 145 -8.67 5.10 -22.42
C ARG A 145 -8.16 4.37 -23.66
N GLU A 146 -7.14 4.91 -24.32
CA GLU A 146 -6.51 4.23 -25.45
C GLU A 146 -5.94 2.88 -25.03
N LYS A 147 -5.14 2.84 -23.97
CA LYS A 147 -4.47 1.62 -23.49
C LYS A 147 -5.47 0.59 -22.97
N THR A 148 -6.49 1.01 -22.23
CA THR A 148 -7.54 0.09 -21.76
C THR A 148 -8.34 -0.51 -22.94
N ALA A 149 -8.62 0.26 -23.98
CA ALA A 149 -9.26 -0.24 -25.20
C ALA A 149 -8.36 -1.24 -25.93
N ARG A 150 -7.09 -0.88 -26.13
CA ARG A 150 -6.09 -1.71 -26.80
C ARG A 150 -5.87 -3.07 -26.11
N TYR A 151 -5.80 -3.07 -24.79
CA TYR A 151 -5.50 -4.27 -24.01
C TYR A 151 -6.74 -4.87 -23.31
N ARG A 152 -7.94 -4.52 -23.72
CA ARG A 152 -9.21 -4.88 -23.08
C ARG A 152 -9.32 -6.37 -22.68
N LYS A 153 -8.84 -7.28 -23.53
CA LYS A 153 -8.93 -8.74 -23.29
C LYS A 153 -7.86 -9.23 -22.30
N SER A 154 -6.71 -8.57 -22.27
CA SER A 154 -5.55 -8.97 -21.46
C SER A 154 -5.29 -8.08 -20.26
N LEU A 155 -6.08 -7.03 -20.05
CA LEU A 155 -5.95 -6.13 -18.92
C LEU A 155 -6.28 -6.85 -17.62
N ALA A 156 -5.28 -7.05 -16.75
CA ALA A 156 -5.45 -7.60 -15.42
C ALA A 156 -5.72 -6.51 -14.38
N ALA A 157 -4.91 -5.45 -14.39
CA ALA A 157 -4.99 -4.40 -13.37
C ALA A 157 -4.43 -3.08 -13.86
N ILE A 158 -4.79 -2.01 -13.15
CA ILE A 158 -3.98 -0.80 -13.01
C ILE A 158 -3.41 -0.75 -11.61
N MET A 159 -2.20 -0.19 -11.44
CA MET A 159 -1.56 0.01 -10.14
C MET A 159 -1.28 1.50 -9.95
N VAL A 160 -2.02 2.14 -9.06
CA VAL A 160 -2.01 3.59 -8.83
C VAL A 160 -1.47 3.89 -7.45
N THR A 161 -0.55 4.84 -7.31
CA THR A 161 -0.17 5.42 -6.03
C THR A 161 -1.10 6.59 -5.71
N TYR A 162 -1.77 6.59 -4.56
CA TYR A 162 -2.72 7.63 -4.20
C TYR A 162 -2.57 8.08 -2.73
N PRO A 163 -2.34 9.38 -2.45
CA PRO A 163 -1.90 10.40 -3.42
C PRO A 163 -0.64 10.00 -4.17
N SER A 164 -0.39 10.58 -5.36
CA SER A 164 0.73 10.20 -6.21
C SER A 164 2.09 10.53 -5.58
N THR A 165 3.17 9.98 -6.14
CA THR A 165 4.54 10.34 -5.72
C THR A 165 4.88 11.81 -5.99
N HIS A 166 4.14 12.46 -6.87
CA HIS A 166 4.23 13.90 -7.13
C HIS A 166 3.46 14.74 -6.10
N GLY A 167 2.79 14.12 -5.12
CA GLY A 167 1.96 14.79 -4.11
C GLY A 167 0.60 15.23 -4.62
N VAL A 168 0.15 14.72 -5.75
CA VAL A 168 -1.13 15.06 -6.38
C VAL A 168 -2.22 14.12 -5.89
N PHE A 169 -3.31 14.67 -5.37
CA PHE A 169 -4.58 13.97 -5.23
C PHE A 169 -5.26 13.95 -6.60
N GLU A 170 -5.36 12.78 -7.18
CA GLU A 170 -5.98 12.55 -8.48
C GLU A 170 -7.47 12.86 -8.41
N ASP A 171 -7.92 14.02 -8.92
CA ASP A 171 -9.33 14.40 -8.91
C ASP A 171 -10.19 13.42 -9.71
N GLY A 172 -9.62 12.85 -10.76
CA GLY A 172 -10.24 11.86 -11.65
C GLY A 172 -10.19 10.43 -11.15
N ILE A 173 -9.76 10.13 -9.91
CA ILE A 173 -9.53 8.74 -9.45
C ILE A 173 -10.74 7.82 -9.66
N LYS A 174 -11.96 8.31 -9.46
CA LYS A 174 -13.18 7.51 -9.70
C LYS A 174 -13.34 7.16 -11.17
N GLU A 175 -13.11 8.12 -12.06
CA GLU A 175 -13.13 7.89 -13.52
C GLU A 175 -12.06 6.88 -13.93
N VAL A 176 -10.85 6.97 -13.38
CA VAL A 176 -9.78 5.98 -13.59
C VAL A 176 -10.24 4.59 -13.22
N CYS A 177 -10.85 4.42 -12.03
CA CYS A 177 -11.39 3.14 -11.59
C CYS A 177 -12.48 2.61 -12.54
N GLU A 178 -13.43 3.45 -12.93
CA GLU A 178 -14.52 3.09 -13.84
C GLU A 178 -14.00 2.66 -15.21
N ILE A 179 -13.03 3.36 -15.79
CA ILE A 179 -12.42 3.02 -17.08
C ILE A 179 -11.81 1.61 -17.02
N VAL A 180 -11.08 1.31 -15.95
CA VAL A 180 -10.40 0.02 -15.78
C VAL A 180 -11.40 -1.11 -15.54
N HIS A 181 -12.38 -0.90 -14.66
CA HIS A 181 -13.43 -1.87 -14.39
C HIS A 181 -14.27 -2.19 -15.63
N ASN A 182 -14.64 -1.18 -16.42
CA ASN A 182 -15.37 -1.35 -17.69
C ASN A 182 -14.57 -2.16 -18.73
N ALA A 183 -13.25 -2.19 -18.61
CA ALA A 183 -12.38 -3.04 -19.42
C ALA A 183 -12.17 -4.44 -18.78
N GLY A 184 -12.71 -4.69 -17.60
CA GLY A 184 -12.61 -5.96 -16.86
C GLY A 184 -11.33 -6.13 -16.05
N GLY A 185 -10.54 -5.06 -15.88
CA GLY A 185 -9.37 -5.02 -15.00
C GLY A 185 -9.76 -4.72 -13.55
N GLN A 186 -8.80 -4.89 -12.63
CA GLN A 186 -8.92 -4.54 -11.23
C GLN A 186 -8.07 -3.32 -10.91
N VAL A 187 -8.44 -2.57 -9.88
CA VAL A 187 -7.72 -1.38 -9.43
C VAL A 187 -6.94 -1.70 -8.16
N TYR A 188 -5.62 -1.67 -8.28
CA TYR A 188 -4.71 -1.76 -7.16
C TYR A 188 -4.27 -0.35 -6.75
N VAL A 189 -4.41 0.00 -5.47
CA VAL A 189 -3.91 1.26 -4.92
C VAL A 189 -2.70 1.01 -4.03
N ASP A 190 -1.58 1.61 -4.38
CA ASP A 190 -0.42 1.71 -3.50
C ASP A 190 -0.77 2.64 -2.34
N GLY A 191 -0.97 2.06 -1.17
CA GLY A 191 -1.38 2.72 0.07
C GLY A 191 -0.22 3.23 0.92
N ALA A 192 0.97 3.41 0.37
CA ALA A 192 2.12 3.96 1.09
C ALA A 192 1.83 5.33 1.71
N ASN A 193 0.91 6.09 1.13
CA ASN A 193 0.51 7.42 1.57
C ASN A 193 -0.85 7.41 2.33
N LEU A 194 -1.23 6.29 2.95
CA LEU A 194 -2.49 6.17 3.72
C LEU A 194 -2.65 7.27 4.76
N ASN A 195 -1.56 7.77 5.34
CA ASN A 195 -1.57 8.89 6.29
C ASN A 195 -2.21 10.18 5.74
N ALA A 196 -2.22 10.36 4.42
CA ALA A 196 -2.90 11.48 3.77
C ALA A 196 -4.40 11.22 3.52
N MET A 197 -4.86 9.99 3.70
CA MET A 197 -6.23 9.57 3.38
C MET A 197 -7.09 9.32 4.63
N VAL A 198 -6.49 8.83 5.71
CA VAL A 198 -7.24 8.45 6.93
C VAL A 198 -8.12 9.59 7.43
N GLY A 199 -9.42 9.32 7.57
CA GLY A 199 -10.41 10.30 7.99
C GLY A 199 -10.91 11.24 6.88
N LEU A 200 -10.29 11.25 5.71
CA LEU A 200 -10.65 12.11 4.58
C LEU A 200 -11.26 11.33 3.41
N CYS A 201 -10.65 10.22 3.02
CA CYS A 201 -11.17 9.37 1.97
C CYS A 201 -10.83 7.89 2.22
N GLN A 202 -11.58 7.01 1.56
CA GLN A 202 -11.48 5.56 1.72
C GLN A 202 -11.28 4.92 0.34
N PRO A 203 -10.11 4.28 0.09
CA PRO A 203 -9.82 3.71 -1.23
C PRO A 203 -10.86 2.68 -1.69
N GLY A 204 -11.37 1.83 -0.81
CA GLY A 204 -12.42 0.88 -1.14
C GLY A 204 -13.74 1.54 -1.61
N ARG A 205 -13.98 2.81 -1.24
CA ARG A 205 -15.20 3.53 -1.63
C ARG A 205 -15.06 4.32 -2.93
N PHE A 206 -13.87 4.71 -3.32
CA PHE A 206 -13.69 5.37 -4.61
C PHE A 206 -13.48 4.40 -5.78
N GLY A 207 -13.35 3.10 -5.51
CA GLY A 207 -13.29 2.06 -6.54
C GLY A 207 -12.00 1.24 -6.55
N ALA A 208 -11.16 1.33 -5.51
CA ALA A 208 -10.02 0.43 -5.38
C ALA A 208 -10.49 -0.97 -4.95
N ASP A 209 -9.92 -2.00 -5.58
CA ASP A 209 -10.21 -3.40 -5.26
C ASP A 209 -9.23 -3.97 -4.25
N VAL A 210 -7.96 -3.60 -4.35
CA VAL A 210 -6.86 -4.07 -3.50
C VAL A 210 -5.90 -2.94 -3.19
N SER A 211 -5.36 -2.93 -1.97
CA SER A 211 -4.26 -2.06 -1.57
C SER A 211 -3.28 -2.80 -0.67
N HIS A 212 -2.01 -2.40 -0.68
CA HIS A 212 -1.19 -2.58 0.49
C HIS A 212 -1.19 -1.30 1.34
N LEU A 213 -0.91 -1.47 2.64
CA LEU A 213 -0.88 -0.37 3.60
C LEU A 213 0.46 -0.39 4.32
N ASN A 214 1.23 0.68 4.23
CA ASN A 214 2.46 0.79 5.01
C ASN A 214 2.13 1.32 6.41
N LEU A 215 1.74 0.44 7.33
CA LEU A 215 1.37 0.84 8.69
C LEU A 215 2.52 1.52 9.42
N HIS A 216 3.76 1.13 9.13
CA HIS A 216 4.98 1.76 9.63
C HIS A 216 5.21 3.19 9.11
N LYS A 217 4.48 3.65 8.10
CA LYS A 217 4.52 5.03 7.59
C LYS A 217 3.36 5.87 8.13
N THR A 218 2.22 5.26 8.38
CA THR A 218 0.98 5.94 8.80
C THR A 218 0.82 5.95 10.30
N PHE A 219 1.19 4.88 10.98
CA PHE A 219 1.05 4.69 12.42
C PHE A 219 2.40 4.55 13.10
N CYS A 220 2.39 4.42 14.43
CA CYS A 220 3.58 4.23 15.24
C CYS A 220 4.02 2.77 15.23
N ILE A 221 5.28 2.53 14.87
CA ILE A 221 5.95 1.25 15.10
C ILE A 221 7.40 1.46 15.55
N PRO A 222 8.02 0.49 16.23
CA PRO A 222 9.43 0.54 16.60
C PRO A 222 10.28 0.09 15.40
N HIS A 223 10.70 0.96 14.53
CA HIS A 223 11.48 0.60 13.34
C HIS A 223 12.78 -0.17 13.60
N GLY A 224 13.21 -0.34 14.86
CA GLY A 224 14.34 -1.17 15.25
C GLY A 224 15.67 -0.78 14.60
N GLY A 225 15.89 0.50 14.34
CA GLY A 225 17.05 1.00 13.60
C GLY A 225 16.82 1.17 12.11
N GLY A 226 15.61 0.94 11.63
CA GLY A 226 15.18 1.14 10.26
C GLY A 226 14.39 -0.04 9.69
N GLY A 227 13.82 0.17 8.53
CA GLY A 227 13.10 -0.84 7.78
C GLY A 227 11.61 -0.94 8.11
N PRO A 228 10.86 -1.59 7.22
CA PRO A 228 9.43 -1.83 7.41
C PRO A 228 9.18 -2.97 8.40
N GLY A 229 8.02 -2.94 9.06
CA GLY A 229 7.58 -3.99 9.97
C GLY A 229 6.29 -4.67 9.55
N VAL A 230 5.49 -4.03 8.70
CA VAL A 230 4.21 -4.55 8.22
C VAL A 230 3.78 -3.81 6.95
N GLY A 231 3.13 -4.47 6.07
CA GLY A 231 2.63 -3.91 4.81
C GLY A 231 1.27 -4.40 4.42
#